data_86edc1cea1b6a4d8bb3dc21bc08dd79d
#
_entry.id   86edc1cea1b6a4d8bb3dc21bc08dd79d
#
_cell.length_a   1.000
_cell.length_b   1.000
_cell.length_c   1.000
_cell.angle_alpha   90.00
_cell.angle_beta   90.00
_cell.angle_gamma   90.00
#
_symmetry.space_group_name_H-M   'P 1'
#
loop_
_entity.id
_entity.type
_entity.pdbx_description
1 polymer ?
#
loop_
_entity_poly.entity_id
_entity_poly.type
_entity_poly.pdbx_seq_one_letter_code
_entity_poly.pdbx_strand_id
1 'polypeptide(L)'
;MKRNILSVLIALASIGTACAQETQFLSNNHCLYRIQQKDKCLLLPVQESAEMSNIKVIAGNKQMKSLNVRLAMNKVDYYVPFYLDEFNEEKTLALDIHVNGNYRNDGGISTFTCWKNIKTAESFDTTNHEQYRPLYHHTPAYGWMNDPNGMFFNDGVWHLYFQHNPYGSQWENMTWGHSTSTDLIHWTFQGDPVQPDAWGAIFSGSSVVDKNNTAGFGENAIVALYTSAGENQTQSMAYSTDNGKTFTKYDGNPIITSNVPDFRDPHMFWNENIKKWNMILAAGQQMNIYSSDNLKDWKFESSFGAEYGSHGGVWECPDLMKMKVRGTDKEKWMLVCNINPGGPSGGSATQYFVGDFDGHKFTCESKPEVTKWMDYGKDHYATVTFDNAPNGRHVALAWMSNWQYANQVPTMQYRSANSIPRDLGLFEYKGNTYCSVTPSEEITAARSKKPSKSLSEACEMVVNLKGDATITLSNSKGEKVVMTYKAKDETFSMDRTLSGKTDFSSDFAAITTAPVYGKMNKLRIFIDKSSIEVFDNDGKMAMTNLVFPTRPYDKVTIKGKTKKYAVYKLK
;
A
#
# COMPACT_ATOMS: atom_id res chain seq x y z
N MET A 1 9.92 38.44 -5.95
CA MET A 1 8.63 39.19 -5.81
C MET A 1 8.00 38.78 -4.50
N LYS A 2 7.87 39.71 -3.54
CA LYS A 2 7.26 39.42 -2.24
C LYS A 2 5.76 39.18 -2.43
N ARG A 3 5.27 37.96 -2.23
CA ARG A 3 3.84 37.69 -2.14
C ARG A 3 3.35 38.15 -0.76
N ASN A 4 2.48 39.14 -0.77
CA ASN A 4 1.77 39.58 0.40
C ASN A 4 0.79 38.49 0.85
N ILE A 5 1.12 37.82 1.95
CA ILE A 5 0.18 36.99 2.68
C ILE A 5 -0.76 37.95 3.39
N LEU A 6 -1.97 38.08 2.89
CA LEU A 6 -3.04 38.82 3.53
C LEU A 6 -3.50 38.00 4.74
N SER A 7 -2.91 38.28 5.89
CA SER A 7 -3.31 37.70 7.18
C SER A 7 -4.70 38.25 7.51
N VAL A 8 -5.74 37.44 7.39
CA VAL A 8 -7.04 37.73 7.93
C VAL A 8 -6.96 37.60 9.46
N LEU A 9 -6.69 38.71 10.13
CA LEU A 9 -6.82 38.82 11.59
C LEU A 9 -8.31 38.71 11.95
N ILE A 10 -8.79 37.54 12.32
CA ILE A 10 -10.12 37.36 12.91
C ILE A 10 -10.00 37.69 14.40
N ALA A 11 -10.52 38.84 14.80
CA ALA A 11 -10.61 39.23 16.19
C ALA A 11 -11.56 38.27 16.93
N LEU A 12 -11.02 37.42 17.79
CA LEU A 12 -11.77 36.59 18.73
C LEU A 12 -12.30 37.50 19.89
N ALA A 13 -13.51 37.99 19.76
CA ALA A 13 -14.20 38.64 20.87
C ALA A 13 -14.61 37.56 21.89
N SER A 14 -14.07 37.65 23.09
CA SER A 14 -14.44 36.82 24.25
C SER A 14 -15.82 37.19 24.76
N ILE A 15 -16.82 36.33 24.54
CA ILE A 15 -18.08 36.38 25.30
C ILE A 15 -18.19 35.00 25.99
N GLY A 16 -18.04 35.02 27.32
CA GLY A 16 -18.21 33.82 28.14
C GLY A 16 -19.67 33.44 28.25
N THR A 17 -20.05 32.34 27.64
CA THR A 17 -21.20 31.49 27.97
C THR A 17 -20.91 30.11 27.40
N ALA A 18 -21.37 29.07 28.06
CA ALA A 18 -21.19 27.68 27.63
C ALA A 18 -21.67 27.49 26.17
N CYS A 19 -20.74 27.56 25.20
CA CYS A 19 -21.07 27.46 23.78
C CYS A 19 -21.11 26.02 23.33
N ALA A 20 -22.25 25.63 22.76
CA ALA A 20 -22.34 24.48 21.87
C ALA A 20 -21.38 24.65 20.67
N GLN A 21 -20.99 23.55 20.01
CA GLN A 21 -20.27 23.59 18.75
C GLN A 21 -20.93 24.62 17.80
N GLU A 22 -20.16 25.59 17.33
CA GLU A 22 -20.71 26.70 16.57
C GLU A 22 -20.10 26.72 15.16
N THR A 23 -20.97 26.64 14.15
CA THR A 23 -20.60 26.82 12.76
C THR A 23 -20.91 28.25 12.33
N GLN A 24 -19.89 29.00 11.95
CA GLN A 24 -19.99 30.35 11.41
C GLN A 24 -19.76 30.33 9.90
N PHE A 25 -20.81 30.56 9.10
CA PHE A 25 -20.69 30.64 7.64
C PHE A 25 -20.17 32.05 7.26
N LEU A 26 -19.03 32.06 6.56
CA LEU A 26 -18.34 33.28 6.13
C LEU A 26 -18.65 33.63 4.68
N SER A 27 -18.93 32.60 3.85
CA SER A 27 -19.42 32.75 2.47
C SER A 27 -20.19 31.49 2.03
N ASN A 28 -20.60 31.44 0.77
CA ASN A 28 -21.33 30.29 0.22
C ASN A 28 -20.51 28.98 0.15
N ASN A 29 -19.18 29.06 0.31
CA ASN A 29 -18.27 27.89 0.28
C ASN A 29 -17.21 27.90 1.40
N HIS A 30 -17.37 28.78 2.40
CA HIS A 30 -16.40 28.95 3.47
C HIS A 30 -17.09 29.08 4.83
N CYS A 31 -16.64 28.30 5.80
CA CYS A 31 -17.11 28.42 7.18
C CYS A 31 -15.98 28.13 8.18
N LEU A 32 -16.20 28.61 9.41
CA LEU A 32 -15.39 28.29 10.56
C LEU A 32 -16.22 27.41 11.51
N TYR A 33 -15.72 26.22 11.81
CA TYR A 33 -16.32 25.29 12.76
C TYR A 33 -15.50 25.28 14.05
N ARG A 34 -16.04 25.79 15.16
CA ARG A 34 -15.36 25.81 16.46
C ARG A 34 -15.56 24.51 17.21
N ILE A 35 -14.47 23.98 17.74
CA ILE A 35 -14.44 22.72 18.47
C ILE A 35 -14.38 23.01 19.97
N GLN A 36 -15.24 22.36 20.74
CA GLN A 36 -15.11 22.28 22.19
C GLN A 36 -14.32 21.01 22.55
N GLN A 37 -13.17 21.18 23.20
CA GLN A 37 -12.30 20.07 23.59
C GLN A 37 -12.86 19.35 24.82
N LYS A 38 -13.86 18.50 24.64
CA LYS A 38 -14.38 17.62 25.69
C LYS A 38 -14.17 16.14 25.38
N ASP A 39 -14.02 15.81 24.11
CA ASP A 39 -13.94 14.44 23.61
C ASP A 39 -12.59 14.20 22.92
N LYS A 40 -12.23 12.94 22.66
CA LYS A 40 -10.94 12.59 22.06
C LYS A 40 -10.92 12.71 20.54
N CYS A 41 -12.08 12.61 19.90
CA CYS A 41 -12.15 12.78 18.45
C CYS A 41 -13.47 13.38 17.97
N LEU A 42 -13.42 14.04 16.81
CA LEU A 42 -14.58 14.34 15.99
C LEU A 42 -14.78 13.20 14.99
N LEU A 43 -16.03 12.81 14.78
CA LEU A 43 -16.44 11.94 13.68
C LEU A 43 -16.94 12.83 12.55
N LEU A 44 -16.13 12.95 11.49
CA LEU A 44 -16.45 13.74 10.31
C LEU A 44 -17.28 12.88 9.34
N PRO A 45 -18.50 13.33 9.00
CA PRO A 45 -19.37 12.59 8.07
C PRO A 45 -18.92 12.80 6.62
N VAL A 46 -18.69 11.73 5.91
CA VAL A 46 -18.19 11.71 4.53
C VAL A 46 -19.28 11.27 3.58
N GLN A 47 -19.31 11.90 2.41
CA GLN A 47 -20.04 11.45 1.22
C GLN A 47 -19.04 11.28 0.08
N GLU A 48 -18.84 10.07 -0.42
CA GLU A 48 -17.84 9.73 -1.44
C GLU A 48 -17.94 10.58 -2.72
N SER A 49 -19.17 10.95 -3.11
CA SER A 49 -19.45 11.74 -4.30
C SER A 49 -19.47 13.25 -4.06
N ALA A 50 -19.18 13.70 -2.84
CA ALA A 50 -19.16 15.13 -2.54
C ALA A 50 -17.89 15.81 -3.08
N GLU A 51 -17.99 17.13 -3.28
CA GLU A 51 -16.82 17.95 -3.57
C GLU A 51 -15.84 17.95 -2.38
N MET A 52 -14.56 18.09 -2.72
CA MET A 52 -13.50 18.14 -1.72
C MET A 52 -13.60 19.41 -0.87
N SER A 53 -13.51 19.26 0.43
CA SER A 53 -13.34 20.34 1.38
C SER A 53 -11.88 20.40 1.83
N ASN A 54 -11.24 21.55 1.65
CA ASN A 54 -9.92 21.83 2.23
C ASN A 54 -10.12 22.39 3.64
N ILE A 55 -9.55 21.75 4.63
CA ILE A 55 -9.71 22.09 6.05
C ILE A 55 -8.35 22.47 6.62
N LYS A 56 -8.27 23.68 7.19
CA LYS A 56 -7.14 24.11 8.01
C LYS A 56 -7.50 24.00 9.47
N VAL A 57 -6.66 23.34 10.23
CA VAL A 57 -6.80 23.22 11.68
C VAL A 57 -6.12 24.41 12.33
N ILE A 58 -6.88 25.24 13.02
CA ILE A 58 -6.42 26.47 13.66
C ILE A 58 -6.48 26.30 15.18
N ALA A 59 -5.34 26.42 15.83
CA ALA A 59 -5.21 26.47 17.29
C ALA A 59 -4.74 27.85 17.71
N GLY A 60 -5.58 28.57 18.50
CA GLY A 60 -5.33 29.97 18.77
C GLY A 60 -5.30 30.80 17.47
N ASN A 61 -4.12 31.35 17.15
CA ASN A 61 -3.89 32.13 15.91
C ASN A 61 -2.95 31.42 14.93
N LYS A 62 -2.65 30.13 15.16
CA LYS A 62 -1.69 29.35 14.38
C LYS A 62 -2.38 28.24 13.61
N GLN A 63 -2.06 28.12 12.33
CA GLN A 63 -2.41 26.93 11.55
C GLN A 63 -1.49 25.78 11.95
N MET A 64 -2.07 24.68 12.41
CA MET A 64 -1.36 23.50 12.89
C MET A 64 -1.16 22.49 11.78
N LYS A 65 -2.21 22.17 11.03
CA LYS A 65 -2.18 21.27 9.88
C LYS A 65 -3.30 21.56 8.87
N SER A 66 -3.22 20.93 7.71
CA SER A 66 -4.29 20.93 6.70
C SER A 66 -4.65 19.49 6.34
N LEU A 67 -5.91 19.28 5.98
CA LEU A 67 -6.44 18.02 5.49
C LEU A 67 -7.55 18.26 4.47
N ASN A 68 -7.80 17.28 3.63
CA ASN A 68 -8.88 17.28 2.66
C ASN A 68 -9.91 16.22 3.02
N VAL A 69 -11.20 16.58 3.04
CA VAL A 69 -12.30 15.67 3.36
C VAL A 69 -13.48 15.95 2.43
N ARG A 70 -14.14 14.90 1.97
CA ARG A 70 -15.41 15.02 1.23
C ARG A 70 -16.57 15.08 2.21
N LEU A 71 -16.79 16.24 2.82
CA LEU A 71 -17.86 16.42 3.81
C LEU A 71 -19.23 16.17 3.21
N ALA A 72 -20.09 15.46 3.95
CA ALA A 72 -21.39 15.03 3.48
C ALA A 72 -22.31 16.20 3.12
N MET A 73 -22.70 16.29 1.84
CA MET A 73 -23.60 17.30 1.30
C MET A 73 -25.07 16.92 1.54
N ASN A 74 -25.50 15.75 1.07
CA ASN A 74 -26.89 15.32 1.07
C ASN A 74 -27.13 14.05 1.90
N LYS A 75 -26.13 13.18 2.03
CA LYS A 75 -26.18 11.92 2.77
C LYS A 75 -24.84 11.63 3.41
N VAL A 76 -24.82 10.81 4.45
CA VAL A 76 -23.61 10.30 5.06
C VAL A 76 -23.40 8.88 4.57
N ASP A 77 -22.28 8.65 3.88
CA ASP A 77 -21.89 7.31 3.44
C ASP A 77 -21.14 6.56 4.56
N TYR A 78 -20.22 7.26 5.26
CA TYR A 78 -19.48 6.74 6.42
C TYR A 78 -18.88 7.90 7.25
N TYR A 79 -18.19 7.55 8.33
CA TYR A 79 -17.47 8.51 9.18
C TYR A 79 -15.97 8.25 9.17
N VAL A 80 -15.19 9.32 9.34
CA VAL A 80 -13.75 9.25 9.60
C VAL A 80 -13.41 9.98 10.90
N PRO A 81 -12.42 9.54 11.68
CA PRO A 81 -12.02 10.21 12.90
C PRO A 81 -11.08 11.38 12.59
N PHE A 82 -11.27 12.46 13.33
CA PHE A 82 -10.29 13.53 13.49
C PHE A 82 -9.90 13.57 14.97
N TYR A 83 -8.72 13.05 15.30
CA TYR A 83 -8.26 12.96 16.68
C TYR A 83 -7.85 14.32 17.22
N LEU A 84 -8.21 14.60 18.48
CA LEU A 84 -7.98 15.88 19.16
C LEU A 84 -6.82 15.81 20.16
N ASP A 85 -6.29 14.63 20.46
CA ASP A 85 -5.25 14.42 21.47
C ASP A 85 -3.98 15.22 21.19
N GLU A 86 -3.63 15.43 19.93
CA GLU A 86 -2.48 16.24 19.52
C GLU A 86 -2.65 17.75 19.80
N PHE A 87 -3.87 18.19 20.17
CA PHE A 87 -4.22 19.59 20.43
C PHE A 87 -4.65 19.83 21.90
N ASN A 88 -4.42 18.90 22.81
CA ASN A 88 -4.90 18.96 24.20
C ASN A 88 -4.45 20.18 24.98
N GLU A 89 -3.32 20.78 24.62
CA GLU A 89 -2.80 22.00 25.26
C GLU A 89 -3.42 23.29 24.74
N GLU A 90 -4.21 23.23 23.67
CA GLU A 90 -4.76 24.39 22.99
C GLU A 90 -6.13 24.77 23.55
N LYS A 91 -6.28 26.01 23.99
CA LYS A 91 -7.53 26.50 24.57
C LYS A 91 -8.65 26.72 23.55
N THR A 92 -8.31 26.99 22.30
CA THR A 92 -9.24 27.24 21.21
C THR A 92 -8.84 26.50 19.98
N LEU A 93 -9.73 25.65 19.48
CA LEU A 93 -9.52 24.87 18.27
C LEU A 93 -10.66 25.13 17.29
N ALA A 94 -10.33 25.32 16.02
CA ALA A 94 -11.31 25.51 14.97
C ALA A 94 -10.86 24.86 13.67
N LEU A 95 -11.82 24.43 12.87
CA LEU A 95 -11.63 24.00 11.50
C LEU A 95 -12.06 25.15 10.57
N ASP A 96 -11.12 25.67 9.81
CA ASP A 96 -11.34 26.64 8.75
C ASP A 96 -11.57 25.87 7.45
N ILE A 97 -12.83 25.79 7.00
CA ILE A 97 -13.30 24.85 5.98
C ILE A 97 -13.65 25.58 4.69
N HIS A 98 -12.95 25.26 3.62
CA HIS A 98 -13.25 25.71 2.26
C HIS A 98 -13.71 24.54 1.42
N VAL A 99 -14.94 24.57 0.92
CA VAL A 99 -15.47 23.54 0.01
C VAL A 99 -15.22 23.95 -1.43
N ASN A 100 -14.64 23.06 -2.24
CA ASN A 100 -14.48 23.30 -3.67
C ASN A 100 -15.85 23.35 -4.35
N GLY A 101 -15.97 24.15 -5.41
CA GLY A 101 -17.21 24.30 -6.16
C GLY A 101 -17.84 25.67 -6.05
N ASN A 102 -18.90 25.87 -6.81
CA ASN A 102 -19.64 27.13 -6.88
C ASN A 102 -21.06 26.95 -6.34
N TYR A 103 -21.26 27.35 -5.10
CA TYR A 103 -22.52 27.21 -4.37
C TYR A 103 -23.30 28.55 -4.29
N ARG A 104 -23.34 29.32 -5.37
CA ARG A 104 -23.95 30.66 -5.41
C ARG A 104 -25.48 30.67 -5.21
N ASN A 105 -26.11 29.51 -5.48
CA ASN A 105 -27.57 29.36 -5.33
C ASN A 105 -27.88 28.47 -4.11
N ASP A 106 -29.10 28.51 -3.61
CA ASP A 106 -29.68 27.61 -2.60
C ASP A 106 -29.00 27.59 -1.22
N GLY A 107 -28.49 28.74 -0.74
CA GLY A 107 -27.95 28.87 0.62
C GLY A 107 -26.52 28.35 0.80
N GLY A 108 -25.87 27.89 -0.27
CA GLY A 108 -24.48 27.44 -0.25
C GLY A 108 -24.23 26.23 0.67
N ILE A 109 -23.04 26.15 1.24
CA ILE A 109 -22.65 25.05 2.13
C ILE A 109 -23.43 24.99 3.45
N SER A 110 -24.17 26.06 3.82
CA SER A 110 -24.99 26.05 5.03
C SER A 110 -26.10 24.97 4.99
N THR A 111 -26.47 24.53 3.80
CA THR A 111 -27.49 23.47 3.58
C THR A 111 -26.95 22.06 3.71
N PHE A 112 -25.62 21.88 3.81
CA PHE A 112 -25.00 20.56 3.87
C PHE A 112 -25.44 19.78 5.11
N THR A 113 -25.68 18.48 4.91
CA THR A 113 -26.10 17.59 5.99
C THR A 113 -24.99 17.34 7.02
N CYS A 114 -23.72 17.56 6.65
CA CYS A 114 -22.58 17.35 7.53
C CYS A 114 -22.69 18.12 8.85
N TRP A 115 -23.17 19.37 8.85
CA TRP A 115 -23.24 20.20 10.06
C TRP A 115 -24.11 19.62 11.18
N LYS A 116 -25.12 18.85 10.81
CA LYS A 116 -26.01 18.17 11.76
C LYS A 116 -25.48 16.76 12.14
N ASN A 117 -24.44 16.28 11.46
CA ASN A 117 -23.94 14.92 11.58
C ASN A 117 -22.48 14.84 12.06
N ILE A 118 -21.76 15.96 12.22
CA ILE A 118 -20.51 15.98 12.96
C ILE A 118 -20.82 15.58 14.40
N LYS A 119 -20.09 14.60 14.93
CA LYS A 119 -20.27 14.05 16.27
C LYS A 119 -18.94 14.09 17.01
N THR A 120 -19.01 14.09 18.34
CA THR A 120 -17.86 13.87 19.19
C THR A 120 -17.91 12.47 19.77
N ALA A 121 -16.75 11.86 20.03
CA ALA A 121 -16.64 10.53 20.58
C ALA A 121 -15.34 10.34 21.37
N GLU A 122 -15.37 9.44 22.37
CA GLU A 122 -14.19 9.02 23.11
C GLU A 122 -13.24 8.14 22.28
N SER A 123 -13.78 7.45 21.27
CA SER A 123 -13.00 6.59 20.37
C SER A 123 -13.72 6.41 19.03
N PHE A 124 -12.97 6.03 18.01
CA PHE A 124 -13.52 5.61 16.72
C PHE A 124 -13.64 4.09 16.66
N ASP A 125 -14.80 3.60 16.22
CA ASP A 125 -14.99 2.17 15.99
C ASP A 125 -14.26 1.72 14.72
N THR A 126 -13.20 0.97 14.87
CA THR A 126 -12.40 0.39 13.78
C THR A 126 -12.87 -1.01 13.36
N THR A 127 -13.92 -1.56 13.99
CA THR A 127 -14.47 -2.87 13.67
C THR A 127 -15.39 -2.81 12.45
N ASN A 128 -14.81 -2.65 11.28
CA ASN A 128 -15.55 -2.59 10.03
C ASN A 128 -15.92 -3.99 9.54
N HIS A 129 -17.22 -4.25 9.34
CA HIS A 129 -17.77 -5.52 8.90
C HIS A 129 -18.31 -5.49 7.47
N GLU A 130 -17.80 -4.60 6.62
CA GLU A 130 -18.20 -4.57 5.21
C GLU A 130 -18.03 -5.93 4.53
N GLN A 131 -18.95 -6.24 3.63
CA GLN A 131 -19.05 -7.54 2.95
C GLN A 131 -17.71 -8.02 2.39
N TYR A 132 -16.92 -7.11 1.81
CA TYR A 132 -15.69 -7.41 1.09
C TYR A 132 -14.41 -7.24 1.92
N ARG A 133 -14.53 -6.89 3.22
CA ARG A 133 -13.33 -6.80 4.06
C ARG A 133 -12.68 -8.17 4.20
N PRO A 134 -11.41 -8.32 3.79
CA PRO A 134 -10.66 -9.56 3.93
C PRO A 134 -10.60 -10.08 5.37
N LEU A 135 -10.44 -11.38 5.51
CA LEU A 135 -10.39 -12.05 6.81
C LEU A 135 -8.96 -12.32 7.30
N TYR A 136 -7.98 -12.39 6.39
CA TYR A 136 -6.58 -12.64 6.74
C TYR A 136 -5.57 -11.79 5.97
N HIS A 137 -6.00 -10.97 5.02
CA HIS A 137 -5.12 -9.95 4.42
C HIS A 137 -5.10 -8.70 5.26
N HIS A 138 -3.95 -8.02 5.33
CA HIS A 138 -3.88 -6.70 5.94
C HIS A 138 -4.73 -5.69 5.17
N THR A 139 -5.50 -4.90 5.91
CA THR A 139 -6.28 -3.76 5.41
C THR A 139 -6.09 -2.56 6.33
N PRO A 140 -6.25 -1.33 5.86
CA PRO A 140 -6.30 -0.20 6.79
C PRO A 140 -7.51 -0.36 7.71
N ALA A 141 -7.41 0.09 8.95
CA ALA A 141 -8.53 0.04 9.89
C ALA A 141 -9.73 0.82 9.36
N TYR A 142 -9.46 1.94 8.69
CA TYR A 142 -10.39 2.81 7.96
C TYR A 142 -9.63 3.61 6.90
N GLY A 143 -10.34 4.28 6.01
CA GLY A 143 -9.75 5.13 4.98
C GLY A 143 -9.13 4.37 3.82
N TRP A 144 -8.28 5.05 3.08
CA TRP A 144 -7.55 4.54 1.91
C TRP A 144 -6.19 4.00 2.30
N MET A 145 -5.75 2.94 1.61
CA MET A 145 -4.37 2.45 1.63
C MET A 145 -3.88 2.17 0.21
N ASN A 146 -2.60 2.46 -0.06
CA ASN A 146 -1.89 1.93 -1.23
C ASN A 146 -0.53 1.31 -0.83
N ASP A 147 0.60 1.83 -1.22
CA ASP A 147 1.91 1.20 -1.13
C ASP A 147 2.29 0.77 0.29
N PRO A 148 2.79 -0.45 0.50
CA PRO A 148 3.52 -0.79 1.70
C PRO A 148 4.81 0.02 1.78
N ASN A 149 5.14 0.53 2.97
CA ASN A 149 6.26 1.43 3.22
C ASN A 149 7.03 1.03 4.46
N GLY A 150 8.26 1.49 4.58
CA GLY A 150 9.02 1.48 5.83
C GLY A 150 9.07 0.15 6.57
N MET A 151 8.97 -0.97 5.86
CA MET A 151 8.79 -2.29 6.46
C MET A 151 10.08 -2.83 7.06
N PHE A 152 10.02 -3.31 8.31
CA PHE A 152 11.14 -3.98 8.97
C PHE A 152 10.67 -5.00 10.00
N PHE A 153 11.56 -5.93 10.34
CA PHE A 153 11.40 -6.84 11.47
C PHE A 153 12.38 -6.47 12.58
N ASN A 154 11.89 -6.29 13.80
CA ASN A 154 12.72 -6.05 14.96
C ASN A 154 12.06 -6.61 16.24
N ASP A 155 12.87 -7.15 17.16
CA ASP A 155 12.42 -7.66 18.45
C ASP A 155 11.21 -8.63 18.38
N GLY A 156 11.15 -9.48 17.34
CA GLY A 156 10.07 -10.45 17.15
C GLY A 156 8.78 -9.87 16.56
N VAL A 157 8.81 -8.62 16.12
CA VAL A 157 7.65 -7.90 15.58
C VAL A 157 7.92 -7.47 14.15
N TRP A 158 6.97 -7.73 13.27
CA TRP A 158 6.90 -7.20 11.92
C TRP A 158 6.20 -5.84 11.95
N HIS A 159 6.86 -4.82 11.43
CA HIS A 159 6.33 -3.46 11.29
C HIS A 159 6.01 -3.20 9.82
N LEU A 160 4.78 -2.85 9.54
CA LEU A 160 4.28 -2.46 8.23
C LEU A 160 3.77 -1.03 8.31
N TYR A 161 4.44 -0.11 7.63
CA TYR A 161 3.86 1.19 7.32
C TYR A 161 3.25 1.14 5.93
N PHE A 162 2.35 2.07 5.65
CA PHE A 162 1.67 2.10 4.35
C PHE A 162 1.17 3.51 4.04
N GLN A 163 1.05 3.80 2.76
CA GLN A 163 0.40 5.03 2.31
C GLN A 163 -1.05 5.03 2.78
N HIS A 164 -1.43 6.02 3.60
CA HIS A 164 -2.72 6.09 4.25
C HIS A 164 -3.39 7.45 4.03
N ASN A 165 -4.67 7.45 3.67
CA ASN A 165 -5.54 8.60 3.83
C ASN A 165 -6.51 8.33 4.99
N PRO A 166 -6.32 8.94 6.17
CA PRO A 166 -7.20 8.72 7.32
C PRO A 166 -8.53 9.47 7.24
N TYR A 167 -8.72 10.34 6.23
CA TYR A 167 -9.88 11.23 6.12
C TYR A 167 -10.81 10.90 4.96
N GLY A 168 -10.62 9.76 4.32
CA GLY A 168 -11.48 9.28 3.24
C GLY A 168 -10.94 8.01 2.60
N SER A 169 -11.78 7.32 1.83
CA SER A 169 -11.41 6.07 1.15
C SER A 169 -11.05 6.26 -0.33
N GLN A 170 -10.61 7.46 -0.69
CA GLN A 170 -9.96 7.76 -1.97
C GLN A 170 -8.54 8.25 -1.71
N TRP A 171 -7.67 8.16 -2.71
CA TRP A 171 -6.29 8.63 -2.62
C TRP A 171 -6.25 10.14 -2.34
N GLU A 172 -5.72 10.54 -1.21
CA GLU A 172 -5.54 11.91 -0.74
C GLU A 172 -4.76 11.92 0.57
N ASN A 173 -4.33 13.06 1.09
CA ASN A 173 -3.75 13.26 2.44
C ASN A 173 -2.65 12.27 2.82
N MET A 174 -1.78 11.91 1.89
CA MET A 174 -0.80 10.83 2.12
C MET A 174 0.03 11.04 3.37
N THR A 175 -0.10 10.07 4.26
CA THR A 175 0.66 9.90 5.51
C THR A 175 1.08 8.44 5.61
N TRP A 176 1.96 8.08 6.53
CA TRP A 176 2.24 6.67 6.81
C TRP A 176 1.37 6.17 7.95
N GLY A 177 0.41 5.28 7.62
CA GLY A 177 -0.26 4.43 8.60
C GLY A 177 0.71 3.34 9.07
N HIS A 178 0.51 2.82 10.28
CA HIS A 178 1.35 1.81 10.89
C HIS A 178 0.54 0.64 11.43
N SER A 179 0.94 -0.57 11.11
CA SER A 179 0.42 -1.81 11.68
C SER A 179 1.57 -2.72 12.12
N THR A 180 1.34 -3.52 13.16
CA THR A 180 2.30 -4.49 13.68
C THR A 180 1.72 -5.89 13.70
N SER A 181 2.59 -6.90 13.55
CA SER A 181 2.23 -8.32 13.62
C SER A 181 3.38 -9.15 14.17
N THR A 182 3.07 -10.25 14.85
CA THR A 182 4.05 -11.26 15.27
C THR A 182 4.08 -12.46 14.32
N ASP A 183 3.14 -12.54 13.36
CA ASP A 183 2.96 -13.70 12.48
C ASP A 183 2.65 -13.35 11.02
N LEU A 184 2.77 -12.07 10.62
CA LEU A 184 2.49 -11.57 9.26
C LEU A 184 1.03 -11.72 8.79
N ILE A 185 0.12 -12.17 9.64
CA ILE A 185 -1.29 -12.44 9.29
C ILE A 185 -2.23 -11.61 10.16
N HIS A 186 -2.00 -11.62 11.47
CA HIS A 186 -2.81 -10.88 12.42
C HIS A 186 -2.15 -9.52 12.68
N TRP A 187 -2.73 -8.48 12.11
CA TRP A 187 -2.21 -7.12 12.16
C TRP A 187 -3.01 -6.25 13.13
N THR A 188 -2.29 -5.43 13.90
CA THR A 188 -2.87 -4.44 14.80
C THR A 188 -2.47 -3.05 14.35
N PHE A 189 -3.45 -2.20 14.04
CA PHE A 189 -3.23 -0.81 13.67
C PHE A 189 -2.72 0.00 14.86
N GLN A 190 -1.67 0.80 14.64
CA GLN A 190 -0.96 1.57 15.66
C GLN A 190 -1.12 3.11 15.49
N GLY A 191 -1.82 3.58 14.44
CA GLY A 191 -1.96 4.99 14.11
C GLY A 191 -1.10 5.44 12.93
N ASP A 192 -0.92 6.75 12.81
CA ASP A 192 -0.23 7.40 11.69
C ASP A 192 1.00 8.18 12.17
N PRO A 193 2.16 7.51 12.43
CA PRO A 193 3.30 8.14 13.10
C PRO A 193 4.12 9.09 12.23
N VAL A 194 4.01 9.04 10.90
CA VAL A 194 4.72 9.95 9.99
C VAL A 194 3.70 10.76 9.20
N GLN A 195 3.45 11.99 9.65
CA GLN A 195 2.43 12.89 9.08
C GLN A 195 3.05 13.99 8.20
N PRO A 196 2.27 14.57 7.26
CA PRO A 196 2.69 15.72 6.46
C PRO A 196 3.22 16.89 7.29
N ASP A 197 4.12 17.66 6.68
CA ASP A 197 4.67 18.89 7.24
C ASP A 197 4.81 19.98 6.17
N ALA A 198 5.65 20.98 6.42
CA ALA A 198 5.88 22.07 5.47
C ALA A 198 6.52 21.61 4.14
N TRP A 199 7.13 20.41 4.10
CA TRP A 199 7.72 19.84 2.89
C TRP A 199 6.70 19.08 2.03
N GLY A 200 5.49 18.87 2.52
CA GLY A 200 4.38 18.28 1.77
C GLY A 200 3.83 16.97 2.35
N ALA A 201 3.08 16.26 1.52
CA ALA A 201 2.55 14.94 1.83
C ALA A 201 3.68 13.90 1.95
N ILE A 202 3.44 12.83 2.70
CA ILE A 202 4.41 11.75 2.91
C ILE A 202 4.16 10.65 1.88
N PHE A 203 5.01 10.60 0.86
CA PHE A 203 4.98 9.53 -0.14
C PHE A 203 5.83 8.33 0.29
N SER A 204 5.94 7.34 -0.58
CA SER A 204 6.56 6.06 -0.27
C SER A 204 8.04 6.16 0.09
N GLY A 205 8.53 5.14 0.75
CA GLY A 205 9.90 5.00 1.19
C GLY A 205 10.12 3.73 2.00
N SER A 206 11.29 3.63 2.63
CA SER A 206 11.71 2.46 3.40
C SER A 206 12.22 2.82 4.79
N SER A 207 12.34 1.83 5.65
CA SER A 207 13.01 1.96 6.95
C SER A 207 14.05 0.87 7.11
N VAL A 208 15.10 1.18 7.87
CA VAL A 208 16.15 0.22 8.24
C VAL A 208 16.41 0.26 9.75
N VAL A 209 16.88 -0.87 10.29
CA VAL A 209 17.36 -0.95 11.66
C VAL A 209 18.86 -0.60 11.68
N ASP A 210 19.22 0.57 12.19
CA ASP A 210 20.62 1.02 12.30
C ASP A 210 21.31 0.38 13.52
N LYS A 211 21.70 -0.89 13.37
CA LYS A 211 22.31 -1.70 14.44
C LYS A 211 23.59 -1.10 15.00
N ASN A 212 24.33 -0.39 14.18
CA ASN A 212 25.65 0.13 14.50
C ASN A 212 25.66 1.62 14.83
N ASN A 213 24.48 2.23 14.95
CA ASN A 213 24.34 3.67 15.21
C ASN A 213 25.14 4.54 14.22
N THR A 214 25.09 4.17 12.93
CA THR A 214 25.83 4.90 11.88
C THR A 214 25.26 6.30 11.67
N ALA A 215 23.94 6.46 11.86
CA ALA A 215 23.26 7.75 11.79
C ALA A 215 23.40 8.60 13.06
N GLY A 216 23.88 8.02 14.18
CA GLY A 216 24.07 8.76 15.43
C GLY A 216 22.78 9.07 16.19
N PHE A 217 21.69 8.32 15.93
CA PHE A 217 20.41 8.47 16.65
C PHE A 217 20.23 7.49 17.82
N GLY A 218 21.16 6.57 17.99
CA GLY A 218 21.14 5.50 18.98
C GLY A 218 21.29 4.13 18.33
N GLU A 219 21.80 3.17 19.10
CA GLU A 219 21.93 1.77 18.67
C GLU A 219 20.54 1.16 18.43
N ASN A 220 20.36 0.45 17.30
CA ASN A 220 19.10 -0.09 16.82
C ASN A 220 17.99 0.97 16.57
N ALA A 221 18.34 2.24 16.40
CA ALA A 221 17.37 3.23 15.95
C ALA A 221 16.78 2.82 14.59
N ILE A 222 15.47 3.03 14.43
CA ILE A 222 14.82 2.85 13.14
C ILE A 222 14.98 4.14 12.35
N VAL A 223 15.62 4.07 11.19
CA VAL A 223 15.80 5.22 10.30
C VAL A 223 14.89 5.03 9.09
N ALA A 224 13.98 5.97 8.88
CA ALA A 224 13.05 6.00 7.75
C ALA A 224 13.46 7.08 6.75
N LEU A 225 13.53 6.72 5.47
CA LEU A 225 13.58 7.66 4.37
C LEU A 225 12.27 7.58 3.59
N TYR A 226 11.73 8.75 3.24
CA TYR A 226 10.48 8.89 2.50
C TYR A 226 10.55 10.10 1.57
N THR A 227 9.63 10.14 0.61
CA THR A 227 9.52 11.29 -0.27
C THR A 227 8.55 12.30 0.33
N SER A 228 9.01 13.54 0.50
CA SER A 228 8.15 14.69 0.78
C SER A 228 7.63 15.26 -0.54
N ALA A 229 6.30 15.19 -0.74
CA ALA A 229 5.63 15.60 -1.98
C ALA A 229 4.98 16.98 -1.79
N GLY A 230 5.78 18.03 -1.90
CA GLY A 230 5.37 19.42 -1.89
C GLY A 230 5.38 20.04 -3.29
N GLU A 231 6.02 21.19 -3.44
CA GLU A 231 6.22 21.85 -4.74
C GLU A 231 7.07 20.97 -5.67
N ASN A 232 8.08 20.30 -5.09
CA ASN A 232 8.90 19.26 -5.73
C ASN A 232 8.89 18.01 -4.87
N GLN A 233 9.26 16.87 -5.46
CA GLN A 233 9.49 15.63 -4.73
C GLN A 233 10.94 15.63 -4.22
N THR A 234 11.10 15.61 -2.90
CA THR A 234 12.40 15.59 -2.23
C THR A 234 12.46 14.44 -1.24
N GLN A 235 13.67 13.96 -0.91
CA GLN A 235 13.79 12.87 0.04
C GLN A 235 14.06 13.43 1.43
N SER A 236 13.30 12.94 2.39
CA SER A 236 13.34 13.35 3.79
C SER A 236 13.56 12.15 4.72
N MET A 237 14.06 12.43 5.91
CA MET A 237 14.37 11.42 6.92
C MET A 237 13.56 11.66 8.19
N ALA A 238 13.19 10.56 8.84
CA ALA A 238 12.75 10.54 10.23
C ALA A 238 13.42 9.36 10.95
N TYR A 239 13.48 9.42 12.27
CA TYR A 239 14.05 8.34 13.07
C TYR A 239 13.20 8.04 14.31
N SER A 240 13.29 6.82 14.78
CA SER A 240 12.59 6.32 15.96
C SER A 240 13.58 5.65 16.90
N THR A 241 13.44 5.92 18.21
CA THR A 241 14.18 5.26 19.29
C THR A 241 13.29 4.40 20.19
N ASP A 242 12.04 4.21 19.80
CA ASP A 242 11.01 3.45 20.53
C ASP A 242 10.44 2.28 19.71
N ASN A 243 11.30 1.70 18.86
CA ASN A 243 10.97 0.58 17.98
C ASN A 243 9.85 0.91 16.97
N GLY A 244 9.94 2.09 16.35
CA GLY A 244 9.03 2.49 15.27
C GLY A 244 7.63 2.93 15.70
N LYS A 245 7.37 3.15 17.00
CA LYS A 245 6.07 3.62 17.47
C LYS A 245 5.86 5.10 17.17
N THR A 246 6.90 5.90 17.40
CA THR A 246 6.91 7.32 17.07
C THR A 246 8.14 7.70 16.26
N PHE A 247 8.03 8.73 15.46
CA PHE A 247 9.14 9.24 14.64
C PHE A 247 9.41 10.72 14.90
N THR A 248 10.68 11.05 15.03
CA THR A 248 11.18 12.42 15.02
C THR A 248 11.70 12.73 13.62
N LYS A 249 11.19 13.79 13.00
CA LYS A 249 11.70 14.25 11.70
C LYS A 249 13.07 14.87 11.87
N TYR A 250 13.97 14.57 10.92
CA TYR A 250 15.33 15.07 10.96
C TYR A 250 15.36 16.56 10.62
N ASP A 251 16.04 17.36 11.46
CA ASP A 251 16.12 18.83 11.30
C ASP A 251 16.82 19.26 9.99
N GLY A 252 17.67 18.38 9.43
CA GLY A 252 18.37 18.62 8.18
C GLY A 252 17.58 18.30 6.91
N ASN A 253 16.28 18.02 7.01
CA ASN A 253 15.42 17.76 5.85
C ASN A 253 15.23 18.99 4.94
N PRO A 254 15.10 18.79 3.61
CA PRO A 254 15.26 17.53 2.89
C PRO A 254 16.73 17.15 2.72
N ILE A 255 17.05 15.84 2.75
CA ILE A 255 18.43 15.35 2.61
C ILE A 255 18.86 15.17 1.15
N ILE A 256 17.92 14.96 0.23
CA ILE A 256 18.19 14.88 -1.21
C ILE A 256 17.10 15.67 -1.96
N THR A 257 17.54 16.52 -2.87
CA THR A 257 16.69 17.31 -3.76
C THR A 257 16.98 17.01 -5.21
N SER A 258 15.97 17.13 -6.08
CA SER A 258 16.11 16.97 -7.52
C SER A 258 15.04 17.77 -8.27
N ASN A 259 15.34 18.13 -9.52
CA ASN A 259 14.37 18.69 -10.46
C ASN A 259 13.83 17.63 -11.44
N VAL A 260 14.24 16.36 -11.27
CA VAL A 260 13.73 15.25 -12.08
C VAL A 260 12.27 15.00 -11.69
N PRO A 261 11.34 14.96 -12.64
CA PRO A 261 9.97 14.56 -12.37
C PRO A 261 9.90 13.13 -11.83
N ASP A 262 8.94 12.86 -10.95
CA ASP A 262 8.75 11.52 -10.37
C ASP A 262 10.00 10.98 -9.65
N PHE A 263 10.64 11.86 -8.86
CA PHE A 263 11.83 11.56 -8.07
C PHE A 263 11.41 11.10 -6.67
N ARG A 264 11.14 9.78 -6.50
CA ARG A 264 10.50 9.26 -5.27
C ARG A 264 10.82 7.82 -4.92
N ASP A 265 10.36 7.41 -3.75
CA ASP A 265 10.33 6.05 -3.22
C ASP A 265 11.72 5.49 -2.91
N PRO A 266 12.48 6.11 -1.96
CA PRO A 266 13.81 5.64 -1.58
C PRO A 266 13.73 4.29 -0.86
N HIS A 267 14.52 3.31 -1.31
CA HIS A 267 14.68 2.03 -0.64
C HIS A 267 16.13 1.82 -0.21
N MET A 268 16.35 1.69 1.09
CA MET A 268 17.68 1.56 1.71
C MET A 268 17.97 0.13 2.11
N PHE A 269 19.23 -0.24 2.08
CA PHE A 269 19.72 -1.50 2.64
C PHE A 269 21.21 -1.41 3.01
N TRP A 270 21.64 -2.22 3.97
CA TRP A 270 23.05 -2.37 4.29
C TRP A 270 23.74 -3.31 3.30
N ASN A 271 24.83 -2.87 2.67
CA ASN A 271 25.60 -3.67 1.74
C ASN A 271 26.88 -4.19 2.40
N GLU A 272 26.85 -5.47 2.77
CA GLU A 272 27.98 -6.14 3.43
C GLU A 272 29.27 -6.19 2.59
N ASN A 273 29.15 -6.14 1.26
CA ASN A 273 30.32 -6.23 0.37
C ASN A 273 31.19 -4.98 0.42
N ILE A 274 30.56 -3.80 0.55
CA ILE A 274 31.28 -2.51 0.58
C ILE A 274 31.23 -1.84 1.96
N LYS A 275 30.53 -2.45 2.95
CA LYS A 275 30.35 -1.93 4.32
C LYS A 275 29.79 -0.51 4.34
N LYS A 276 28.77 -0.28 3.52
CA LYS A 276 28.03 0.99 3.41
C LYS A 276 26.54 0.73 3.24
N TRP A 277 25.77 1.75 3.52
CA TRP A 277 24.38 1.81 3.09
C TRP A 277 24.30 2.07 1.58
N ASN A 278 23.44 1.35 0.91
CA ASN A 278 22.99 1.70 -0.42
C ASN A 278 21.54 2.15 -0.38
N MET A 279 21.15 2.96 -1.33
CA MET A 279 19.77 3.35 -1.59
C MET A 279 19.50 3.27 -3.08
N ILE A 280 18.36 2.72 -3.44
CA ILE A 280 17.81 2.78 -4.79
C ILE A 280 16.58 3.67 -4.77
N LEU A 281 16.44 4.54 -5.75
CA LEU A 281 15.45 5.62 -5.79
C LEU A 281 14.93 5.79 -7.21
N ALA A 282 13.60 5.83 -7.39
CA ALA A 282 13.01 6.08 -8.68
C ALA A 282 13.25 7.54 -9.14
N ALA A 283 13.65 7.70 -10.39
CA ALA A 283 13.97 8.98 -11.00
C ALA A 283 13.40 9.05 -12.43
N GLY A 284 12.08 9.19 -12.52
CA GLY A 284 11.35 9.17 -13.79
C GLY A 284 11.29 7.77 -14.40
N GLN A 285 12.04 7.54 -15.48
CA GLN A 285 12.08 6.29 -16.25
C GLN A 285 13.35 5.45 -16.00
N GLN A 286 13.96 5.65 -14.83
CA GLN A 286 15.15 4.91 -14.40
C GLN A 286 15.24 4.88 -12.89
N MET A 287 16.14 4.07 -12.36
CA MET A 287 16.48 4.00 -10.94
C MET A 287 17.85 4.62 -10.71
N ASN A 288 17.95 5.51 -9.73
CA ASN A 288 19.22 6.04 -9.25
C ASN A 288 19.73 5.24 -8.05
N ILE A 289 21.03 5.01 -8.02
CA ILE A 289 21.73 4.28 -6.96
C ILE A 289 22.62 5.25 -6.21
N TYR A 290 22.55 5.19 -4.89
CA TYR A 290 23.34 6.01 -3.97
C TYR A 290 24.07 5.13 -2.95
N SER A 291 25.13 5.68 -2.34
CA SER A 291 25.81 5.10 -1.18
C SER A 291 25.95 6.11 -0.05
N SER A 292 26.01 5.63 1.20
CA SER A 292 26.18 6.46 2.39
C SER A 292 26.93 5.71 3.48
N ASP A 293 27.74 6.43 4.28
CA ASP A 293 28.36 5.90 5.49
C ASP A 293 27.48 6.10 6.74
N ASN A 294 26.49 7.02 6.67
CA ASN A 294 25.79 7.53 7.85
C ASN A 294 24.29 7.76 7.67
N LEU A 295 23.69 7.26 6.57
CA LEU A 295 22.28 7.44 6.23
C LEU A 295 21.80 8.89 5.98
N LYS A 296 22.66 9.89 6.26
CA LYS A 296 22.35 11.32 6.13
C LYS A 296 22.94 11.93 4.86
N ASP A 297 24.18 11.58 4.58
CA ASP A 297 24.93 12.07 3.42
C ASP A 297 24.97 11.01 2.34
N TRP A 298 24.30 11.26 1.22
CA TRP A 298 24.16 10.30 0.14
C TRP A 298 24.94 10.73 -1.10
N LYS A 299 25.83 9.86 -1.55
CA LYS A 299 26.59 10.02 -2.78
C LYS A 299 25.91 9.30 -3.91
N PHE A 300 25.59 10.01 -5.00
CA PHE A 300 25.14 9.40 -6.24
C PHE A 300 26.24 8.53 -6.86
N GLU A 301 25.90 7.31 -7.22
CA GLU A 301 26.83 6.34 -7.80
C GLU A 301 26.54 6.09 -9.29
N SER A 302 25.31 5.74 -9.64
CA SER A 302 24.93 5.42 -11.03
C SER A 302 23.41 5.44 -11.22
N SER A 303 22.97 5.28 -12.46
CA SER A 303 21.59 5.02 -12.83
C SER A 303 21.47 3.70 -13.59
N PHE A 304 20.29 3.09 -13.51
CA PHE A 304 19.93 1.88 -14.25
C PHE A 304 18.51 1.98 -14.79
N GLY A 305 18.28 1.45 -15.98
CA GLY A 305 16.95 1.09 -16.46
C GLY A 305 16.46 1.86 -17.66
N ALA A 306 17.05 3.00 -18.04
CA ALA A 306 16.56 3.86 -19.14
C ALA A 306 16.30 3.13 -20.47
N GLU A 307 16.99 2.01 -20.72
CA GLU A 307 16.84 1.19 -21.93
C GLU A 307 16.26 -0.20 -21.67
N TYR A 308 15.90 -0.54 -20.41
CA TYR A 308 15.53 -1.88 -19.97
C TYR A 308 14.07 -2.00 -19.57
N GLY A 309 13.41 -3.09 -19.98
CA GLY A 309 12.09 -3.46 -19.52
C GLY A 309 10.95 -2.63 -20.11
N SER A 310 9.86 -2.53 -19.36
CA SER A 310 8.66 -1.77 -19.76
C SER A 310 8.78 -0.31 -19.39
N HIS A 311 8.43 0.57 -20.32
CA HIS A 311 8.38 2.04 -20.18
C HIS A 311 7.00 2.63 -20.50
N GLY A 312 5.95 1.81 -20.32
CA GLY A 312 4.57 2.25 -20.58
C GLY A 312 4.02 3.26 -19.56
N GLY A 313 4.75 3.53 -18.47
CA GLY A 313 4.34 4.42 -17.41
C GLY A 313 5.49 4.83 -16.49
N VAL A 314 5.16 5.41 -15.34
CA VAL A 314 6.12 5.88 -14.34
C VAL A 314 6.71 4.70 -13.58
N TRP A 315 8.01 4.75 -13.30
CA TRP A 315 8.72 3.80 -12.45
C TRP A 315 8.66 4.24 -10.99
N GLU A 316 8.30 3.30 -10.10
CA GLU A 316 8.03 3.58 -8.68
C GLU A 316 8.53 2.43 -7.78
N CYS A 317 8.58 2.68 -6.48
CA CYS A 317 8.79 1.71 -5.41
C CYS A 317 9.88 0.67 -5.73
N PRO A 318 11.14 1.07 -5.93
CA PRO A 318 12.22 0.14 -6.19
C PRO A 318 12.61 -0.66 -4.95
N ASP A 319 13.24 -1.81 -5.19
CA ASP A 319 13.95 -2.59 -4.17
C ASP A 319 15.16 -3.27 -4.82
N LEU A 320 16.20 -3.56 -4.05
CA LEU A 320 17.42 -4.19 -4.55
C LEU A 320 17.99 -5.16 -3.52
N MET A 321 18.00 -6.45 -3.85
CA MET A 321 18.35 -7.50 -2.90
C MET A 321 19.24 -8.58 -3.50
N LYS A 322 20.11 -9.14 -2.67
CA LYS A 322 21.03 -10.23 -3.02
C LYS A 322 20.44 -11.57 -2.61
N MET A 323 20.36 -12.51 -3.53
CA MET A 323 19.75 -13.82 -3.29
C MET A 323 20.54 -14.96 -3.90
N LYS A 324 20.47 -16.14 -3.27
CA LYS A 324 20.96 -17.40 -3.87
C LYS A 324 20.03 -17.87 -4.98
N VAL A 325 20.62 -18.36 -6.06
CA VAL A 325 19.88 -19.05 -7.12
C VAL A 325 19.66 -20.50 -6.68
N ARG A 326 18.41 -20.91 -6.56
CA ARG A 326 18.00 -22.23 -6.05
C ARG A 326 18.71 -23.37 -6.76
N GLY A 327 19.28 -24.29 -5.96
CA GLY A 327 19.97 -25.48 -6.48
C GLY A 327 21.37 -25.23 -7.04
N THR A 328 21.92 -24.03 -6.80
CA THR A 328 23.28 -23.66 -7.21
C THR A 328 24.01 -22.94 -6.07
N ASP A 329 25.32 -22.71 -6.24
CA ASP A 329 26.12 -21.86 -5.35
C ASP A 329 26.19 -20.40 -5.81
N LYS A 330 25.46 -20.07 -6.89
CA LYS A 330 25.43 -18.71 -7.44
C LYS A 330 24.60 -17.79 -6.58
N GLU A 331 25.06 -16.57 -6.42
CA GLU A 331 24.30 -15.44 -5.87
C GLU A 331 24.10 -14.40 -6.98
N LYS A 332 22.91 -13.79 -7.01
CA LYS A 332 22.58 -12.70 -7.93
C LYS A 332 21.83 -11.62 -7.17
N TRP A 333 21.84 -10.43 -7.74
CA TRP A 333 21.03 -9.33 -7.29
C TRP A 333 19.75 -9.24 -8.11
N MET A 334 18.65 -8.94 -7.44
CA MET A 334 17.38 -8.64 -8.10
C MET A 334 16.97 -7.21 -7.77
N LEU A 335 16.75 -6.42 -8.82
CA LEU A 335 16.20 -5.08 -8.77
C LEU A 335 14.71 -5.18 -9.09
N VAL A 336 13.86 -4.73 -8.17
CA VAL A 336 12.41 -4.61 -8.35
C VAL A 336 12.09 -3.21 -8.85
N CYS A 337 11.15 -3.13 -9.78
CA CYS A 337 10.63 -1.88 -10.33
C CYS A 337 9.13 -2.01 -10.56
N ASN A 338 8.36 -1.22 -9.86
CA ASN A 338 6.93 -1.13 -10.10
C ASN A 338 6.65 -0.09 -11.19
N ILE A 339 5.66 -0.32 -12.02
CA ILE A 339 5.32 0.57 -13.15
C ILE A 339 3.81 0.78 -13.25
N ASN A 340 3.40 2.04 -13.48
CA ASN A 340 2.01 2.39 -13.72
C ASN A 340 1.86 3.59 -14.69
N PRO A 341 1.07 3.42 -15.80
CA PRO A 341 0.63 2.14 -16.38
C PRO A 341 1.79 1.35 -17.00
N GLY A 342 1.53 0.25 -17.67
CA GLY A 342 2.57 -0.51 -18.40
C GLY A 342 2.63 -1.99 -18.08
N GLY A 343 1.75 -2.46 -17.20
CA GLY A 343 1.64 -3.87 -16.83
C GLY A 343 1.15 -4.80 -17.95
N PRO A 344 1.40 -6.11 -17.84
CA PRO A 344 1.09 -7.10 -18.89
C PRO A 344 -0.41 -7.29 -19.10
N SER A 345 -1.23 -6.96 -18.10
CA SER A 345 -2.70 -7.02 -18.15
C SER A 345 -3.35 -5.62 -18.10
N GLY A 346 -2.56 -4.57 -18.36
CA GLY A 346 -2.95 -3.17 -18.25
C GLY A 346 -2.84 -2.62 -16.84
N GLY A 347 -2.59 -1.29 -16.74
CA GLY A 347 -2.44 -0.59 -15.47
C GLY A 347 -1.15 -0.94 -14.73
N SER A 348 -1.27 -1.08 -13.42
CA SER A 348 -0.16 -1.26 -12.49
C SER A 348 0.42 -2.68 -12.51
N ALA A 349 1.74 -2.82 -12.39
CA ALA A 349 2.41 -4.12 -12.28
C ALA A 349 3.82 -4.00 -11.68
N THR A 350 4.40 -5.13 -11.27
CA THR A 350 5.76 -5.25 -10.74
C THR A 350 6.66 -5.98 -11.73
N GLN A 351 7.59 -5.26 -12.36
CA GLN A 351 8.68 -5.86 -13.14
C GLN A 351 9.94 -6.01 -12.28
N TYR A 352 10.86 -6.86 -12.72
CA TYR A 352 12.14 -7.03 -12.04
C TYR A 352 13.28 -7.34 -13.02
N PHE A 353 14.49 -7.08 -12.57
CA PHE A 353 15.73 -7.33 -13.29
C PHE A 353 16.66 -8.17 -12.43
N VAL A 354 17.35 -9.14 -13.02
CA VAL A 354 18.36 -9.95 -12.34
C VAL A 354 19.71 -9.65 -12.92
N GLY A 355 20.73 -9.58 -12.07
CA GLY A 355 22.07 -9.25 -12.51
C GLY A 355 23.10 -9.27 -11.38
N ASP A 356 24.13 -8.47 -11.55
CA ASP A 356 25.22 -8.29 -10.60
C ASP A 356 25.24 -6.83 -10.09
N PHE A 357 25.59 -6.63 -8.83
CA PHE A 357 25.72 -5.32 -8.22
C PHE A 357 27.00 -5.26 -7.38
N ASP A 358 27.87 -4.31 -7.69
CA ASP A 358 29.17 -4.12 -7.03
C ASP A 358 29.16 -3.13 -5.87
N GLY A 359 27.97 -2.59 -5.51
CA GLY A 359 27.80 -1.53 -4.52
C GLY A 359 27.70 -0.14 -5.13
N HIS A 360 28.01 0.01 -6.42
CA HIS A 360 28.00 1.27 -7.17
C HIS A 360 27.15 1.19 -8.43
N LYS A 361 27.17 0.06 -9.12
CA LYS A 361 26.47 -0.12 -10.41
C LYS A 361 25.77 -1.47 -10.47
N PHE A 362 24.51 -1.46 -10.91
CA PHE A 362 23.77 -2.65 -11.27
C PHE A 362 23.97 -2.99 -12.76
N THR A 363 24.29 -4.25 -13.06
CA THR A 363 24.46 -4.77 -14.42
C THR A 363 23.47 -5.90 -14.67
N CYS A 364 22.47 -5.68 -15.50
CA CYS A 364 21.44 -6.65 -15.82
C CYS A 364 21.99 -7.79 -16.69
N GLU A 365 21.64 -9.04 -16.40
CA GLU A 365 22.03 -10.21 -17.21
C GLU A 365 21.16 -10.40 -18.46
N SER A 366 19.93 -9.84 -18.45
CA SER A 366 19.01 -9.94 -19.58
C SER A 366 19.27 -8.82 -20.59
N LYS A 367 18.85 -9.05 -21.83
CA LYS A 367 18.84 -8.01 -22.86
C LYS A 367 17.82 -6.92 -22.53
N PRO A 368 18.01 -5.68 -23.00
CA PRO A 368 17.11 -4.55 -22.70
C PRO A 368 15.64 -4.81 -23.01
N GLU A 369 15.32 -5.46 -24.10
CA GLU A 369 13.96 -5.76 -24.55
C GLU A 369 13.22 -6.84 -23.72
N VAL A 370 13.90 -7.50 -22.80
CA VAL A 370 13.31 -8.57 -21.97
C VAL A 370 12.67 -7.96 -20.74
N THR A 371 11.35 -8.08 -20.62
CA THR A 371 10.60 -7.72 -19.42
C THR A 371 10.19 -8.97 -18.64
N LYS A 372 10.51 -9.00 -17.35
CA LYS A 372 10.12 -10.08 -16.44
C LYS A 372 9.14 -9.50 -15.40
N TRP A 373 8.03 -10.20 -15.18
CA TRP A 373 6.98 -9.80 -14.25
C TRP A 373 6.98 -10.70 -13.02
N MET A 374 6.81 -10.12 -11.83
CA MET A 374 6.79 -10.86 -10.56
C MET A 374 5.45 -11.54 -10.31
N ASP A 375 4.36 -10.90 -10.75
CA ASP A 375 2.99 -11.40 -10.66
C ASP A 375 2.27 -11.09 -11.97
N TYR A 376 1.46 -12.02 -12.45
CA TYR A 376 0.76 -11.91 -13.72
C TYR A 376 -0.73 -11.62 -13.56
N GLY A 377 -1.21 -11.43 -12.34
CA GLY A 377 -2.53 -10.90 -12.05
C GLY A 377 -2.63 -9.43 -12.38
N LYS A 378 -3.80 -8.88 -12.16
CA LYS A 378 -4.05 -7.46 -12.39
C LYS A 378 -3.87 -6.61 -11.12
N ASP A 379 -3.81 -7.24 -9.96
CA ASP A 379 -3.87 -6.57 -8.66
C ASP A 379 -2.65 -6.87 -7.77
N HIS A 380 -1.47 -6.51 -8.29
CA HIS A 380 -0.21 -6.66 -7.55
C HIS A 380 0.74 -5.52 -7.91
N TYR A 381 0.92 -4.58 -6.99
CA TYR A 381 1.68 -3.35 -7.22
C TYR A 381 2.43 -2.87 -5.99
N ALA A 382 3.41 -1.97 -6.20
CA ALA A 382 4.22 -1.35 -5.15
C ALA A 382 4.94 -2.38 -4.25
N THR A 383 5.39 -3.48 -4.83
CA THR A 383 6.03 -4.57 -4.10
C THR A 383 7.38 -4.15 -3.56
N VAL A 384 7.56 -4.28 -2.24
CA VAL A 384 8.82 -4.05 -1.52
C VAL A 384 8.98 -5.07 -0.40
N THR A 385 10.21 -5.22 0.12
CA THR A 385 10.56 -6.19 1.16
C THR A 385 10.75 -5.58 2.54
N PHE A 386 10.65 -6.43 3.58
CA PHE A 386 10.99 -6.07 4.96
C PHE A 386 12.51 -6.03 5.15
N ASP A 387 13.02 -4.95 5.72
CA ASP A 387 14.38 -4.92 6.24
C ASP A 387 14.53 -5.86 7.44
N ASN A 388 15.73 -6.39 7.63
CA ASN A 388 16.09 -7.21 8.78
C ASN A 388 15.21 -8.46 9.01
N ALA A 389 14.55 -8.98 7.95
CA ALA A 389 13.76 -10.20 8.06
C ALA A 389 14.60 -11.39 8.59
N PRO A 390 14.05 -12.25 9.46
CA PRO A 390 14.82 -13.32 10.09
C PRO A 390 15.32 -14.35 9.08
N ASN A 391 16.45 -14.98 9.38
CA ASN A 391 17.09 -16.04 8.59
C ASN A 391 17.51 -15.61 7.17
N GLY A 392 17.74 -14.31 6.94
CA GLY A 392 18.12 -13.76 5.64
C GLY A 392 17.05 -13.94 4.56
N ARG A 393 15.78 -14.01 4.96
CA ARG A 393 14.63 -14.07 4.06
C ARG A 393 14.39 -12.70 3.41
N HIS A 394 13.85 -12.71 2.21
CA HIS A 394 13.30 -11.53 1.56
C HIS A 394 11.78 -11.66 1.54
N VAL A 395 11.14 -11.19 2.59
CA VAL A 395 9.69 -11.23 2.75
C VAL A 395 9.09 -9.96 2.15
N ALA A 396 8.21 -10.11 1.18
CA ALA A 396 7.58 -9.01 0.44
C ALA A 396 6.08 -8.91 0.72
N LEU A 397 5.58 -7.69 0.65
CA LEU A 397 4.17 -7.36 0.50
C LEU A 397 3.97 -6.48 -0.74
N ALA A 398 2.79 -6.53 -1.31
CA ALA A 398 2.36 -5.67 -2.40
C ALA A 398 1.02 -5.02 -2.08
N TRP A 399 0.73 -3.88 -2.66
CA TRP A 399 -0.61 -3.33 -2.73
C TRP A 399 -1.46 -4.18 -3.67
N MET A 400 -2.53 -4.76 -3.14
CA MET A 400 -3.44 -5.62 -3.89
C MET A 400 -4.57 -4.80 -4.50
N SER A 401 -4.23 -4.04 -5.53
CA SER A 401 -5.15 -3.24 -6.34
C SER A 401 -4.50 -2.81 -7.66
N ASN A 402 -5.18 -1.95 -8.44
CA ASN A 402 -4.70 -1.41 -9.70
C ASN A 402 -5.20 0.02 -9.86
N TRP A 403 -4.33 0.94 -10.23
CA TRP A 403 -4.68 2.36 -10.40
C TRP A 403 -5.79 2.61 -11.42
N GLN A 404 -6.05 1.68 -12.34
CA GLN A 404 -7.15 1.82 -13.31
C GLN A 404 -8.53 1.91 -12.62
N TYR A 405 -8.72 1.33 -11.42
CA TYR A 405 -10.01 1.28 -10.75
C TYR A 405 -9.97 1.35 -9.22
N ALA A 406 -8.81 1.57 -8.64
CA ALA A 406 -8.65 1.50 -7.18
C ALA A 406 -9.62 2.40 -6.39
N ASN A 407 -9.92 3.61 -6.90
CA ASN A 407 -10.90 4.52 -6.29
C ASN A 407 -12.37 4.09 -6.48
N GLN A 408 -12.65 3.06 -7.27
CA GLN A 408 -14.00 2.66 -7.67
C GLN A 408 -14.43 1.30 -7.11
N VAL A 409 -13.49 0.56 -6.48
CA VAL A 409 -13.81 -0.77 -5.90
C VAL A 409 -14.96 -0.68 -4.89
N PRO A 410 -15.83 -1.71 -4.79
CA PRO A 410 -17.08 -1.63 -4.04
C PRO A 410 -16.90 -1.80 -2.53
N THR A 411 -16.00 -1.01 -1.94
CA THR A 411 -15.82 -0.84 -0.49
C THR A 411 -16.00 0.62 -0.11
N MET A 412 -16.30 0.94 1.13
CA MET A 412 -16.72 2.27 1.51
C MET A 412 -15.87 2.87 2.63
N GLN A 413 -15.94 2.35 3.86
CA GLN A 413 -15.24 2.93 5.01
C GLN A 413 -13.73 2.60 5.03
N TYR A 414 -13.32 1.59 4.31
CA TYR A 414 -11.92 1.26 4.05
C TYR A 414 -11.73 0.98 2.56
N ARG A 415 -10.52 1.11 2.07
CA ARG A 415 -10.20 0.74 0.68
C ARG A 415 -8.80 0.19 0.55
N SER A 416 -8.70 -0.95 -0.15
CA SER A 416 -7.49 -1.72 -0.44
C SER A 416 -7.09 -2.73 0.64
N ALA A 417 -6.18 -3.61 0.24
CA ALA A 417 -5.53 -4.61 1.07
C ALA A 417 -4.08 -4.81 0.58
N ASN A 418 -3.23 -5.41 1.40
CA ASN A 418 -1.97 -5.97 0.93
C ASN A 418 -2.17 -7.42 0.46
N SER A 419 -1.28 -7.91 -0.41
CA SER A 419 -1.15 -9.33 -0.74
C SER A 419 -0.83 -10.15 0.51
N ILE A 420 -0.96 -11.49 0.44
CA ILE A 420 -0.34 -12.34 1.46
C ILE A 420 1.18 -12.11 1.48
N PRO A 421 1.85 -12.34 2.64
CA PRO A 421 3.31 -12.28 2.70
C PRO A 421 3.94 -13.34 1.80
N ARG A 422 4.99 -12.96 1.09
CA ARG A 422 5.68 -13.79 0.09
C ARG A 422 7.16 -13.82 0.32
N ASP A 423 7.75 -15.01 0.31
CA ASP A 423 9.20 -15.18 0.27
C ASP A 423 9.68 -15.13 -1.18
N LEU A 424 10.61 -14.22 -1.46
CA LEU A 424 11.25 -14.07 -2.76
C LEU A 424 12.52 -14.90 -2.84
N GLY A 425 12.82 -15.44 -4.01
CA GLY A 425 14.04 -16.18 -4.31
C GLY A 425 14.33 -16.16 -5.80
N LEU A 426 15.38 -16.88 -6.22
CA LEU A 426 15.76 -17.00 -7.63
C LEU A 426 15.82 -18.46 -8.06
N PHE A 427 15.52 -18.72 -9.33
CA PHE A 427 15.69 -20.03 -9.98
C PHE A 427 16.13 -19.88 -11.44
N GLU A 428 16.78 -20.89 -11.97
CA GLU A 428 17.15 -20.95 -13.40
C GLU A 428 16.14 -21.77 -14.21
N TYR A 429 15.81 -21.28 -15.40
CA TYR A 429 15.01 -22.00 -16.37
C TYR A 429 15.48 -21.68 -17.80
N LYS A 430 15.82 -22.72 -18.58
CA LYS A 430 16.31 -22.58 -19.97
C LYS A 430 17.42 -21.53 -20.11
N GLY A 431 18.37 -21.48 -19.15
CA GLY A 431 19.54 -20.60 -19.18
C GLY A 431 19.28 -19.14 -18.74
N ASN A 432 18.09 -18.82 -18.24
CA ASN A 432 17.76 -17.52 -17.68
C ASN A 432 17.42 -17.63 -16.20
N THR A 433 17.71 -16.57 -15.44
CA THR A 433 17.35 -16.48 -14.02
C THR A 433 16.01 -15.74 -13.84
N TYR A 434 15.14 -16.29 -13.02
CA TYR A 434 13.81 -15.75 -12.73
C TYR A 434 13.59 -15.63 -11.23
N CYS A 435 12.69 -14.72 -10.84
CA CYS A 435 12.19 -14.59 -9.48
C CYS A 435 11.26 -15.76 -9.14
N SER A 436 11.47 -16.40 -8.00
CA SER A 436 10.48 -17.28 -7.39
C SER A 436 9.71 -16.52 -6.30
N VAL A 437 8.40 -16.71 -6.27
CA VAL A 437 7.47 -16.05 -5.36
C VAL A 437 6.67 -17.13 -4.64
N THR A 438 6.97 -17.36 -3.37
CA THR A 438 6.27 -18.39 -2.58
C THR A 438 5.50 -17.76 -1.43
N PRO A 439 4.28 -18.24 -1.13
CA PRO A 439 3.60 -17.83 0.10
C PRO A 439 4.47 -18.12 1.32
N SER A 440 4.65 -17.15 2.20
CA SER A 440 5.49 -17.29 3.39
C SER A 440 5.04 -18.42 4.30
N GLU A 441 5.95 -18.97 5.09
CA GLU A 441 5.65 -20.12 5.98
C GLU A 441 4.58 -19.80 7.02
N GLU A 442 4.49 -18.56 7.47
CA GLU A 442 3.51 -18.07 8.42
C GLU A 442 2.07 -18.30 7.92
N ILE A 443 1.79 -18.02 6.63
CA ILE A 443 0.46 -18.28 6.07
C ILE A 443 0.18 -19.79 5.98
N THR A 444 1.21 -20.60 5.82
CA THR A 444 1.07 -22.07 5.86
C THR A 444 0.79 -22.56 7.28
N ALA A 445 1.40 -21.94 8.28
CA ALA A 445 1.18 -22.26 9.69
C ALA A 445 -0.25 -21.92 10.17
N ALA A 446 -0.89 -20.90 9.55
CA ALA A 446 -2.27 -20.53 9.84
C ALA A 446 -3.33 -21.52 9.33
N ARG A 447 -2.93 -22.54 8.56
CA ARG A 447 -3.86 -23.57 8.07
C ARG A 447 -4.51 -24.37 9.19
N SER A 448 -5.79 -24.71 9.00
CA SER A 448 -6.46 -25.72 9.83
C SER A 448 -5.73 -27.07 9.76
N LYS A 449 -5.67 -27.78 10.91
CA LYS A 449 -4.97 -29.08 11.01
C LYS A 449 -5.55 -30.16 10.08
N LYS A 450 -6.85 -30.11 9.78
CA LYS A 450 -7.53 -31.09 8.92
C LYS A 450 -8.09 -30.39 7.69
N PRO A 451 -7.78 -30.90 6.47
CA PRO A 451 -8.37 -30.37 5.24
C PRO A 451 -9.84 -30.80 5.10
N SER A 452 -10.58 -30.02 4.35
CA SER A 452 -11.95 -30.30 3.90
C SER A 452 -12.03 -30.38 2.37
N LYS A 453 -13.25 -30.56 1.84
CA LYS A 453 -13.58 -30.42 0.42
C LYS A 453 -14.42 -29.18 0.16
N SER A 454 -14.99 -28.60 1.19
CA SER A 454 -15.84 -27.41 1.09
C SER A 454 -14.99 -26.15 1.20
N LEU A 455 -15.28 -25.19 0.34
CA LEU A 455 -14.72 -23.84 0.44
C LEU A 455 -15.20 -23.15 1.73
N SER A 456 -14.44 -22.21 2.20
CA SER A 456 -14.82 -21.21 3.18
C SER A 456 -14.39 -19.84 2.70
N GLU A 457 -14.94 -18.76 3.25
CA GLU A 457 -14.62 -17.39 2.85
C GLU A 457 -13.12 -17.05 3.00
N ALA A 458 -12.43 -17.70 3.94
CA ALA A 458 -10.99 -17.60 4.17
C ALA A 458 -10.37 -18.99 4.10
N CYS A 459 -9.70 -19.31 2.99
CA CYS A 459 -9.09 -20.64 2.85
C CYS A 459 -7.96 -20.66 1.82
N GLU A 460 -7.14 -21.68 1.95
CA GLU A 460 -6.23 -22.13 0.91
C GLU A 460 -6.71 -23.45 0.31
N MET A 461 -6.86 -23.48 -1.01
CA MET A 461 -7.14 -24.69 -1.77
C MET A 461 -5.87 -25.18 -2.46
N VAL A 462 -5.46 -26.40 -2.16
CA VAL A 462 -4.30 -27.07 -2.77
C VAL A 462 -4.80 -28.08 -3.79
N VAL A 463 -4.39 -27.92 -5.06
CA VAL A 463 -4.78 -28.79 -6.17
C VAL A 463 -3.56 -29.50 -6.73
N ASN A 464 -3.57 -30.86 -6.77
CA ASN A 464 -2.52 -31.63 -7.42
C ASN A 464 -2.84 -31.79 -8.91
N LEU A 465 -1.90 -31.37 -9.76
CA LEU A 465 -2.03 -31.38 -11.22
C LEU A 465 -1.32 -32.58 -11.87
N LYS A 466 -1.92 -33.15 -12.89
CA LYS A 466 -1.34 -34.24 -13.71
C LYS A 466 -1.27 -33.88 -15.21
N GLY A 467 -1.41 -32.62 -15.55
CA GLY A 467 -1.50 -32.07 -16.89
C GLY A 467 -2.60 -31.01 -16.96
N ASP A 468 -3.14 -30.77 -18.13
CA ASP A 468 -4.20 -29.78 -18.37
C ASP A 468 -5.34 -29.90 -17.36
N ALA A 469 -5.74 -28.75 -16.84
CA ALA A 469 -6.82 -28.66 -15.86
C ALA A 469 -7.56 -27.33 -15.99
N THR A 470 -8.89 -27.38 -15.79
CA THR A 470 -9.73 -26.20 -15.61
C THR A 470 -10.38 -26.29 -14.24
N ILE A 471 -10.15 -25.29 -13.39
CA ILE A 471 -10.69 -25.18 -12.04
C ILE A 471 -11.67 -24.02 -12.04
N THR A 472 -12.91 -24.28 -11.67
CA THR A 472 -13.95 -23.25 -11.55
C THR A 472 -14.41 -23.14 -10.11
N LEU A 473 -14.31 -21.94 -9.56
CA LEU A 473 -14.97 -21.54 -8.32
C LEU A 473 -16.28 -20.84 -8.70
N SER A 474 -17.39 -21.23 -8.09
CA SER A 474 -18.70 -20.62 -8.42
C SER A 474 -19.62 -20.61 -7.21
N ASN A 475 -20.72 -19.86 -7.32
CA ASN A 475 -21.78 -19.78 -6.33
C ASN A 475 -23.17 -19.95 -6.96
N SER A 476 -24.22 -19.96 -6.12
CA SER A 476 -25.61 -20.14 -6.53
C SER A 476 -26.18 -18.98 -7.37
N LYS A 477 -25.46 -17.85 -7.47
CA LYS A 477 -25.84 -16.71 -8.32
C LYS A 477 -25.29 -16.83 -9.75
N GLY A 478 -24.53 -17.89 -10.05
CA GLY A 478 -23.86 -18.07 -11.34
C GLY A 478 -22.56 -17.28 -11.47
N GLU A 479 -22.15 -16.58 -10.43
CA GLU A 479 -20.87 -15.90 -10.37
C GLU A 479 -19.75 -16.94 -10.32
N LYS A 480 -18.66 -16.70 -11.04
CA LYS A 480 -17.56 -17.67 -11.13
C LYS A 480 -16.22 -17.04 -11.49
N VAL A 481 -15.16 -17.73 -11.07
CA VAL A 481 -13.81 -17.53 -11.55
C VAL A 481 -13.33 -18.83 -12.18
N VAL A 482 -12.72 -18.74 -13.36
CA VAL A 482 -12.23 -19.90 -14.11
C VAL A 482 -10.72 -19.83 -14.25
N MET A 483 -10.02 -20.81 -13.73
CA MET A 483 -8.57 -20.96 -13.81
C MET A 483 -8.21 -22.11 -14.74
N THR A 484 -7.32 -21.88 -15.69
CA THR A 484 -6.97 -22.89 -16.72
C THR A 484 -5.46 -23.05 -16.82
N TYR A 485 -4.97 -24.27 -16.58
CA TYR A 485 -3.60 -24.68 -16.86
C TYR A 485 -3.55 -25.47 -18.16
N LYS A 486 -2.68 -25.05 -19.08
CA LYS A 486 -2.36 -25.75 -20.33
C LYS A 486 -0.89 -26.15 -20.35
N ALA A 487 -0.64 -27.42 -20.06
CA ALA A 487 0.72 -27.92 -19.85
C ALA A 487 1.58 -27.86 -21.13
N LYS A 488 0.99 -28.13 -22.31
CA LYS A 488 1.69 -28.08 -23.59
C LYS A 488 2.07 -26.64 -23.99
N ASP A 489 1.20 -25.69 -23.67
CA ASP A 489 1.38 -24.28 -24.02
C ASP A 489 2.24 -23.55 -22.96
N GLU A 490 2.59 -24.22 -21.85
CA GLU A 490 3.27 -23.65 -20.69
C GLU A 490 2.57 -22.37 -20.21
N THR A 491 1.22 -22.38 -20.09
CA THR A 491 0.44 -21.21 -19.65
C THR A 491 -0.55 -21.54 -18.54
N PHE A 492 -0.78 -20.53 -17.69
CA PHE A 492 -1.86 -20.50 -16.70
C PHE A 492 -2.68 -19.22 -16.88
N SER A 493 -4.00 -19.32 -16.85
CA SER A 493 -4.87 -18.15 -16.94
C SER A 493 -5.95 -18.14 -15.87
N MET A 494 -6.41 -16.95 -15.50
CA MET A 494 -7.55 -16.72 -14.61
C MET A 494 -8.53 -15.75 -15.29
N ASP A 495 -9.75 -16.21 -15.45
CA ASP A 495 -10.89 -15.44 -15.96
C ASP A 495 -11.78 -15.01 -14.79
N ARG A 496 -11.83 -13.69 -14.50
CA ARG A 496 -12.72 -13.10 -13.49
C ARG A 496 -13.87 -12.28 -14.08
N THR A 497 -14.12 -12.40 -15.37
CA THR A 497 -15.13 -11.58 -16.06
C THR A 497 -16.55 -11.77 -15.52
N LEU A 498 -16.81 -12.90 -14.86
CA LEU A 498 -18.08 -13.23 -14.21
C LEU A 498 -17.93 -13.44 -12.69
N SER A 499 -16.96 -12.79 -12.06
CA SER A 499 -16.59 -13.06 -10.66
C SER A 499 -17.53 -12.45 -9.60
N GLY A 500 -18.51 -11.65 -9.99
CA GLY A 500 -19.43 -10.93 -9.10
C GLY A 500 -19.66 -9.51 -9.60
N LYS A 501 -19.53 -8.51 -8.72
CA LYS A 501 -19.56 -7.09 -9.12
C LYS A 501 -18.34 -6.78 -9.96
N THR A 502 -18.54 -6.47 -11.23
CA THR A 502 -17.48 -6.15 -12.19
C THR A 502 -17.76 -4.87 -12.97
N ASP A 503 -18.90 -4.25 -12.74
CA ASP A 503 -19.48 -3.12 -13.51
C ASP A 503 -19.06 -1.74 -13.01
N PHE A 504 -18.28 -1.67 -11.90
CA PHE A 504 -17.78 -0.41 -11.36
C PHE A 504 -16.64 0.20 -12.20
N SER A 505 -15.98 -0.60 -13.05
CA SER A 505 -14.97 -0.13 -14.01
C SER A 505 -14.88 -1.06 -15.21
N SER A 506 -14.78 -0.51 -16.42
CA SER A 506 -14.54 -1.25 -17.67
C SER A 506 -13.21 -2.02 -17.68
N ASP A 507 -12.24 -1.57 -16.88
CA ASP A 507 -10.91 -2.19 -16.79
C ASP A 507 -10.86 -3.39 -15.83
N PHE A 508 -11.92 -3.60 -15.03
CA PHE A 508 -11.90 -4.63 -13.99
C PHE A 508 -12.13 -6.04 -14.55
N ALA A 509 -13.16 -6.23 -15.38
CA ALA A 509 -13.49 -7.54 -15.96
C ALA A 509 -12.39 -7.98 -16.94
N ALA A 510 -11.55 -8.95 -16.54
CA ALA A 510 -10.37 -9.32 -17.31
C ALA A 510 -10.05 -10.82 -17.22
N ILE A 511 -9.32 -11.29 -18.23
CA ILE A 511 -8.60 -12.58 -18.22
C ILE A 511 -7.12 -12.26 -18.13
N THR A 512 -6.45 -12.76 -17.08
CA THR A 512 -5.01 -12.63 -16.89
C THR A 512 -4.31 -13.94 -17.26
N THR A 513 -3.12 -13.87 -17.85
CA THR A 513 -2.37 -15.04 -18.32
C THR A 513 -0.91 -14.93 -17.91
N ALA A 514 -0.38 -16.02 -17.35
CA ALA A 514 0.99 -16.17 -16.93
C ALA A 514 1.71 -17.25 -17.74
N PRO A 515 3.00 -17.09 -18.06
CA PRO A 515 3.85 -18.20 -18.45
C PRO A 515 4.06 -19.15 -17.26
N VAL A 516 4.27 -20.42 -17.55
CA VAL A 516 4.64 -21.46 -16.57
C VAL A 516 6.01 -21.99 -16.92
N TYR A 517 6.96 -21.84 -15.99
CA TYR A 517 8.34 -22.25 -16.22
C TYR A 517 8.55 -23.75 -15.90
N GLY A 518 8.20 -24.59 -16.86
CA GLY A 518 8.28 -26.03 -16.75
C GLY A 518 6.94 -26.66 -16.30
N LYS A 519 7.01 -27.90 -15.82
CA LYS A 519 5.82 -28.66 -15.45
C LYS A 519 5.28 -28.20 -14.09
N MET A 520 4.03 -27.77 -14.07
CA MET A 520 3.31 -27.47 -12.83
C MET A 520 2.65 -28.75 -12.29
N ASN A 521 2.98 -29.14 -11.05
CA ASN A 521 2.45 -30.33 -10.40
C ASN A 521 1.43 -30.03 -9.31
N LYS A 522 1.41 -28.80 -8.81
CA LYS A 522 0.55 -28.38 -7.71
C LYS A 522 0.25 -26.88 -7.81
N LEU A 523 -0.98 -26.53 -7.53
CA LEU A 523 -1.43 -25.14 -7.32
C LEU A 523 -1.76 -24.92 -5.85
N ARG A 524 -1.43 -23.75 -5.34
CA ARG A 524 -1.88 -23.18 -4.09
C ARG A 524 -2.76 -21.99 -4.44
N ILE A 525 -4.03 -22.02 -4.04
CA ILE A 525 -5.04 -21.01 -4.37
C ILE A 525 -5.54 -20.45 -3.04
N PHE A 526 -5.22 -19.19 -2.78
CA PHE A 526 -5.64 -18.46 -1.60
C PHE A 526 -6.90 -17.68 -1.93
N ILE A 527 -7.96 -17.89 -1.15
CA ILE A 527 -9.27 -17.30 -1.37
C ILE A 527 -9.63 -16.51 -0.13
N ASP A 528 -9.94 -15.24 -0.30
CA ASP A 528 -10.53 -14.38 0.71
C ASP A 528 -11.80 -13.71 0.15
N LYS A 529 -12.49 -12.92 0.94
CA LYS A 529 -13.76 -12.30 0.56
C LYS A 529 -13.69 -11.47 -0.73
N SER A 530 -12.54 -10.87 -1.01
CA SER A 530 -12.37 -9.96 -2.16
C SER A 530 -11.13 -10.24 -3.01
N SER A 531 -10.49 -11.41 -2.84
CA SER A 531 -9.28 -11.73 -3.61
C SER A 531 -9.10 -13.23 -3.87
N ILE A 532 -8.36 -13.51 -4.95
CA ILE A 532 -7.81 -14.84 -5.25
C ILE A 532 -6.36 -14.66 -5.65
N GLU A 533 -5.46 -15.28 -4.87
CA GLU A 533 -4.03 -15.35 -5.18
C GLU A 533 -3.64 -16.79 -5.51
N VAL A 534 -2.94 -17.00 -6.62
CA VAL A 534 -2.57 -18.33 -7.10
C VAL A 534 -1.07 -18.43 -7.27
N PHE A 535 -0.51 -19.53 -6.77
CA PHE A 535 0.91 -19.86 -6.88
C PHE A 535 1.06 -21.28 -7.37
N ASP A 536 2.10 -21.54 -8.17
CA ASP A 536 2.57 -22.90 -8.29
C ASP A 536 3.33 -23.32 -7.02
N ASN A 537 3.54 -24.62 -6.83
CA ASN A 537 4.16 -25.12 -5.60
C ASN A 537 5.62 -24.64 -5.41
N ASP A 538 6.29 -24.37 -6.50
CA ASP A 538 7.72 -24.01 -6.50
C ASP A 538 7.95 -22.50 -6.56
N GLY A 539 6.86 -21.71 -6.58
CA GLY A 539 6.90 -20.25 -6.68
C GLY A 539 7.32 -19.72 -8.05
N LYS A 540 7.26 -20.54 -9.09
CA LYS A 540 7.67 -20.14 -10.44
C LYS A 540 6.59 -19.36 -11.19
N MET A 541 5.38 -19.30 -10.65
CA MET A 541 4.26 -18.53 -11.16
C MET A 541 3.46 -17.97 -9.98
N ALA A 542 3.13 -16.68 -10.04
CA ALA A 542 2.19 -16.02 -9.14
C ALA A 542 1.17 -15.22 -9.95
N MET A 543 -0.07 -15.18 -9.46
CA MET A 543 -1.17 -14.44 -10.09
C MET A 543 -2.16 -13.96 -9.04
N THR A 544 -2.32 -12.65 -8.92
CA THR A 544 -3.17 -11.99 -7.92
C THR A 544 -4.28 -11.21 -8.60
N ASN A 545 -5.52 -11.52 -8.25
CA ASN A 545 -6.69 -10.82 -8.77
C ASN A 545 -7.71 -10.54 -7.67
N LEU A 546 -8.22 -9.32 -7.62
CA LEU A 546 -9.41 -8.97 -6.86
C LEU A 546 -10.66 -9.61 -7.47
N VAL A 547 -11.61 -9.95 -6.62
CA VAL A 547 -12.94 -10.45 -6.98
C VAL A 547 -13.95 -9.88 -5.98
N PHE A 548 -15.19 -9.62 -6.43
CA PHE A 548 -16.24 -9.07 -5.56
C PHE A 548 -17.54 -9.88 -5.70
N PRO A 549 -17.54 -11.16 -5.29
CA PRO A 549 -18.73 -11.99 -5.39
C PRO A 549 -19.85 -11.46 -4.49
N THR A 550 -21.09 -11.46 -4.97
CA THR A 550 -22.25 -11.03 -4.15
C THR A 550 -22.63 -12.07 -3.10
N ARG A 551 -22.14 -13.31 -3.27
CA ARG A 551 -22.13 -14.41 -2.30
C ARG A 551 -20.81 -15.15 -2.37
N PRO A 552 -20.30 -15.70 -1.27
CA PRO A 552 -19.09 -16.52 -1.29
C PRO A 552 -19.17 -17.64 -2.33
N TYR A 553 -18.05 -17.98 -2.95
CA TYR A 553 -17.94 -19.17 -3.77
C TYR A 553 -18.05 -20.41 -2.88
N ASP A 554 -18.98 -21.30 -3.18
CA ASP A 554 -19.27 -22.49 -2.40
C ASP A 554 -19.08 -23.80 -3.18
N LYS A 555 -18.88 -23.70 -4.50
CA LYS A 555 -18.73 -24.84 -5.40
C LYS A 555 -17.39 -24.83 -6.13
N VAL A 556 -16.72 -25.99 -6.12
CA VAL A 556 -15.49 -26.27 -6.91
C VAL A 556 -15.84 -27.27 -8.00
N THR A 557 -15.49 -26.93 -9.24
CA THR A 557 -15.56 -27.87 -10.37
C THR A 557 -14.18 -27.98 -11.00
N ILE A 558 -13.66 -29.21 -11.16
CA ILE A 558 -12.38 -29.45 -11.80
C ILE A 558 -12.60 -30.35 -13.03
N LYS A 559 -12.19 -29.88 -14.20
CA LYS A 559 -12.12 -30.64 -15.45
C LYS A 559 -10.67 -30.96 -15.78
N GLY A 560 -10.40 -32.11 -16.38
CA GLY A 560 -9.05 -32.57 -16.72
C GLY A 560 -8.67 -33.86 -16.00
N LYS A 561 -7.38 -34.23 -16.05
CA LYS A 561 -6.89 -35.49 -15.46
C LYS A 561 -6.82 -35.46 -13.93
N THR A 562 -6.91 -34.29 -13.32
CA THR A 562 -6.81 -34.06 -11.87
C THR A 562 -8.19 -33.92 -11.26
N LYS A 563 -8.43 -34.67 -10.17
CA LYS A 563 -9.66 -34.54 -9.36
C LYS A 563 -9.39 -34.42 -7.86
N LYS A 564 -8.10 -34.39 -7.45
CA LYS A 564 -7.73 -34.33 -6.02
C LYS A 564 -7.37 -32.91 -5.62
N TYR A 565 -8.10 -32.38 -4.67
CA TYR A 565 -7.79 -31.13 -4.00
C TYR A 565 -8.08 -31.25 -2.49
N ALA A 566 -7.51 -30.32 -1.73
CA ALA A 566 -7.74 -30.17 -0.30
C ALA A 566 -7.95 -28.68 0.00
N VAL A 567 -8.85 -28.36 0.92
CA VAL A 567 -9.14 -27.00 1.38
C VAL A 567 -8.78 -26.89 2.85
N TYR A 568 -7.94 -25.93 3.18
CA TYR A 568 -7.53 -25.60 4.54
C TYR A 568 -8.12 -24.23 4.91
N LYS A 569 -8.92 -24.17 5.97
CA LYS A 569 -9.31 -22.88 6.52
C LYS A 569 -8.07 -22.16 7.02
N LEU A 570 -7.98 -20.87 6.77
CA LEU A 570 -7.01 -19.96 7.38
C LEU A 570 -7.66 -19.34 8.63
N LYS A 571 -6.85 -19.21 9.69
CA LYS A 571 -7.32 -18.69 10.98
C LYS A 571 -6.59 -17.40 11.28
#